data_7bb72b99b93b91d671f964ca4151d844
#
_entry.id   7bb72b99b93b91d671f964ca4151d844
#
_cell.length_a   1.000
_cell.length_b   1.000
_cell.length_c   1.000
_cell.angle_alpha   90.00
_cell.angle_beta   90.00
_cell.angle_gamma   90.00
#
_symmetry.space_group_name_H-M   'P 1'
#
loop_
_entity.id
_entity.type
_entity.pdbx_description
1 polymer ?
#
loop_
_entity_poly.entity_id
_entity_poly.type
_entity_poly.pdbx_seq_one_letter_code
_entity_poly.pdbx_strand_id
1 'polypeptide(L)' 'MTFEIIKKNYDRGLWNAKQVEIAKNKGLITEEQYQQIIKSK' A
#
# COMPACT_ATOMS: atom_id res chain seq x y z
N MET A 1 8.38 -9.19 2.94
CA MET A 1 7.16 -9.25 2.11
C MET A 1 6.77 -7.86 1.68
N THR A 2 6.50 -7.72 0.41
CA THR A 2 6.23 -6.39 -0.15
C THR A 2 4.98 -5.75 0.46
N PHE A 3 3.93 -6.55 0.63
CA PHE A 3 2.69 -6.01 1.19
C PHE A 3 2.90 -5.42 2.58
N GLU A 4 3.62 -6.13 3.43
CA GLU A 4 3.84 -5.65 4.79
C GLU A 4 4.69 -4.39 4.81
N ILE A 5 5.69 -4.34 3.94
CA ILE A 5 6.56 -3.16 3.87
C ILE A 5 5.75 -1.94 3.42
N ILE A 6 4.92 -2.10 2.40
CA ILE A 6 4.11 -1.01 1.89
C ILE A 6 3.11 -0.57 2.95
N LYS A 7 2.48 -1.52 3.63
CA LYS A 7 1.52 -1.19 4.68
C LYS A 7 2.18 -0.41 5.80
N LYS A 8 3.37 -0.82 6.22
CA LYS A 8 4.09 -0.10 7.26
C LYS A 8 4.44 1.31 6.82
N ASN A 9 4.89 1.46 5.58
CA ASN A 9 5.24 2.78 5.07
C ASN A 9 4.03 3.70 5.06
N TYR A 10 2.88 3.17 4.69
CA TYR A 10 1.66 3.97 4.68
C TYR A 10 1.24 4.33 6.11
N ASP A 11 1.31 3.37 7.03
CA ASP A 11 0.92 3.62 8.42
C ASP A 11 1.81 4.65 9.08
N ARG A 12 3.09 4.67 8.71
CA ARG A 12 4.04 5.62 9.28
C ARG A 12 3.98 6.99 8.63
N GLY A 13 3.20 7.14 7.58
CA GLY A 13 3.11 8.40 6.88
C GLY A 13 4.22 8.62 5.88
N LEU A 14 5.05 7.61 5.63
CA LEU A 14 6.12 7.74 4.64
C LEU A 14 5.57 7.70 3.22
N TRP A 15 4.47 6.98 3.02
CA TRP A 15 3.81 6.87 1.73
C TRP A 15 2.40 7.41 1.83
N ASN A 16 1.92 8.02 0.76
CA ASN A 16 0.51 8.42 0.69
C ASN A 16 -0.25 7.41 -0.16
N ALA A 17 -1.58 7.60 -0.24
CA ALA A 17 -2.43 6.66 -0.97
C ALA A 17 -2.01 6.54 -2.42
N LYS A 18 -1.53 7.62 -3.00
CA LYS A 18 -1.13 7.59 -4.40
C LYS A 18 0.07 6.68 -4.62
N GLN A 19 1.01 6.68 -3.68
CA GLN A 19 2.16 5.80 -3.80
C GLN A 19 1.77 4.34 -3.65
N VAL A 20 0.82 4.05 -2.77
CA VAL A 20 0.31 2.69 -2.64
C VAL A 20 -0.39 2.28 -3.93
N GLU A 21 -1.11 3.20 -4.55
CA GLU A 21 -1.75 2.92 -5.83
C GLU A 21 -0.73 2.60 -6.91
N ILE A 22 0.38 3.34 -6.94
CA ILE A 22 1.43 3.07 -7.90
C ILE A 22 2.00 1.67 -7.69
N ALA A 23 2.20 1.27 -6.44
CA ALA A 23 2.68 -0.07 -6.13
C ALA A 23 1.70 -1.13 -6.64
N LYS A 24 0.40 -0.88 -6.49
CA LYS A 24 -0.61 -1.77 -7.03
C LYS A 24 -0.50 -1.87 -8.54
N ASN A 25 -0.35 -0.74 -9.21
CA ASN A 25 -0.26 -0.70 -10.67
C ASN A 25 0.97 -1.42 -11.18
N LYS A 26 2.04 -1.43 -10.40
CA LYS A 26 3.26 -2.13 -10.80
C LYS A 26 3.19 -3.63 -10.50
N GLY A 27 2.11 -4.08 -9.89
CA GLY A 27 1.95 -5.50 -9.58
C GLY A 27 2.63 -5.93 -8.30
N LEU A 28 3.06 -5.00 -7.47
CA LEU A 28 3.70 -5.34 -6.20
C LEU A 28 2.67 -5.83 -5.19
N ILE A 29 1.46 -5.33 -5.27
CA ILE A 29 0.35 -5.77 -4.42
C ILE A 29 -0.90 -5.87 -5.27
N THR A 30 -1.89 -6.60 -4.76
CA THR A 30 -3.17 -6.74 -5.47
C THR A 30 -4.09 -5.58 -5.09
N GLU A 31 -5.19 -5.47 -5.84
CA GLU A 31 -6.17 -4.43 -5.53
C GLU A 31 -6.77 -4.65 -4.14
N GLU A 32 -7.00 -5.89 -3.77
CA GLU A 32 -7.51 -6.18 -2.44
C GLU A 32 -6.55 -5.71 -1.37
N GLN A 33 -5.26 -5.98 -1.57
CA GLN A 33 -4.25 -5.54 -0.63
C GLN A 33 -4.15 -4.01 -0.58
N TYR A 34 -4.27 -3.38 -1.74
CA TYR A 34 -4.28 -1.92 -1.79
C TYR A 34 -5.42 -1.36 -0.95
N GLN A 35 -6.62 -1.92 -1.10
CA GLN A 35 -7.76 -1.44 -0.34
C GLN A 35 -7.61 -1.71 1.14
N GLN A 36 -7.04 -2.85 1.50
CA GLN A 36 -6.79 -3.13 2.91
C GLN A 36 -5.86 -2.10 3.53
N ILE A 37 -4.82 -1.73 2.81
CA ILE A 37 -3.87 -0.74 3.31
C ILE A 37 -4.56 0.61 3.49
N ILE A 38 -5.29 1.04 2.49
CA ILE A 38 -5.96 2.34 2.52
C ILE A 38 -7.00 2.38 3.63
N LYS A 39 -7.76 1.31 3.80
CA LYS A 39 -8.82 1.27 4.78
C LYS A 39 -8.31 1.08 6.20
N SER A 40 -7.09 0.59 6.37
CA SER A 40 -6.55 0.36 7.71
C SER A 40 -6.26 1.67 8.42
N LYS A 41 -6.25 2.75 7.73
CA LYS A 41 -6.16 4.08 8.30
C LYS A 41 -7.49 4.77 8.26
#